data_a37fa4818be631874c76f7e022de4fa5
#
_entry.id   a37fa4818be631874c76f7e022de4fa5
#
_cell.length_a   1.000
_cell.length_b   1.000
_cell.length_c   1.000
_cell.angle_alpha   90.00
_cell.angle_beta   90.00
_cell.angle_gamma   90.00
#
_symmetry.space_group_name_H-M   'P 1'
#
loop_
_entity.id
_entity.type
_entity.pdbx_description
1 polymer ?
#
loop_
_entity_poly.entity_id
_entity_poly.type
_entity_poly.pdbx_seq_one_letter_code
_entity_poly.pdbx_strand_id
1 'polypeptide(L)'
;MPDSDVLLGVEGLSKTYRLGRASGFGAAREITALDGVTLSVRRGESFGLVGESGSGKSTFARCVLALEQPGAGRVMFDGADVHALPRRAQRELRARMQIVFQDPYASLNPRMSVHDAVVEPMLIHLARAPARVAGRTDRAVELLSLVGLRPEHLHRFPHEFSGGQRQRIAIARALACGPEFLVLDEPTSALDVSVQAQVLNLLHDLQSRLGLTYLFISHDLAVVRHVCDRVALLYRGRIVEQGPTERLWEAPESDYARMLLAAMPVPDPDLSPLRTAPGGATAP
;
A
#
# COMPACT_ATOMS: atom_id res chain seq x y z
N MET A 1 -6.84 -12.64 -25.56
CA MET A 1 -7.01 -13.43 -24.32
C MET A 1 -6.53 -12.56 -23.19
N PRO A 2 -7.30 -12.33 -22.10
CA PRO A 2 -6.73 -11.68 -20.93
C PRO A 2 -5.51 -12.51 -20.50
N ASP A 3 -4.41 -11.86 -20.23
CA ASP A 3 -3.18 -12.48 -19.75
C ASP A 3 -3.53 -13.16 -18.42
N SER A 4 -3.50 -14.51 -18.40
CA SER A 4 -3.96 -15.32 -17.25
C SER A 4 -3.12 -15.06 -15.98
N ASP A 5 -2.05 -14.30 -16.11
CA ASP A 5 -1.11 -13.95 -15.03
C ASP A 5 -1.49 -12.63 -14.33
N VAL A 6 -2.40 -11.81 -14.89
CA VAL A 6 -2.82 -10.54 -14.29
C VAL A 6 -3.83 -10.79 -13.18
N LEU A 7 -3.48 -10.43 -11.94
CA LEU A 7 -4.37 -10.49 -10.78
C LEU A 7 -5.21 -9.22 -10.64
N LEU A 8 -4.60 -8.03 -10.81
CA LEU A 8 -5.27 -6.74 -10.77
C LEU A 8 -5.07 -6.02 -12.09
N GLY A 9 -6.16 -5.62 -12.75
CA GLY A 9 -6.18 -4.76 -13.93
C GLY A 9 -6.94 -3.48 -13.63
N VAL A 10 -6.39 -2.33 -13.98
CA VAL A 10 -7.01 -1.02 -13.83
C VAL A 10 -7.00 -0.33 -15.18
N GLU A 11 -8.17 0.10 -15.67
CA GLU A 11 -8.33 0.70 -17.00
C GLU A 11 -9.03 2.04 -16.91
N GLY A 12 -8.34 3.11 -17.27
CA GLY A 12 -8.88 4.46 -17.39
C GLY A 12 -9.50 5.02 -16.11
N LEU A 13 -8.98 4.59 -14.94
CA LEU A 13 -9.55 4.92 -13.63
C LEU A 13 -9.48 6.42 -13.36
N SER A 14 -10.65 7.04 -13.16
CA SER A 14 -10.76 8.48 -12.90
C SER A 14 -11.63 8.74 -11.67
N LYS A 15 -11.24 9.75 -10.88
CA LYS A 15 -11.96 10.17 -9.69
C LYS A 15 -11.86 11.67 -9.47
N THR A 16 -13.01 12.32 -9.36
CA THR A 16 -13.13 13.73 -9.04
C THR A 16 -13.95 13.91 -7.77
N TYR A 17 -13.46 14.75 -6.87
CA TYR A 17 -14.16 15.16 -5.65
C TYR A 17 -14.77 16.52 -5.82
N ARG A 18 -16.02 16.69 -5.39
CA ARG A 18 -16.70 17.98 -5.29
C ARG A 18 -16.57 18.50 -3.88
N LEU A 19 -15.79 19.56 -3.71
CA LEU A 19 -15.72 20.27 -2.45
C LEU A 19 -16.94 21.16 -2.31
N GLY A 20 -17.68 21.00 -1.19
CA GLY A 20 -18.85 21.82 -0.90
C GLY A 20 -18.53 23.31 -0.91
N ARG A 21 -19.54 24.14 -1.14
CA ARG A 21 -19.43 25.61 -1.12
C ARG A 21 -18.94 26.09 0.24
N ALA A 22 -17.77 26.70 0.32
CA ALA A 22 -17.17 27.22 1.55
C ALA A 22 -17.90 28.46 2.12
N SER A 23 -18.83 29.06 1.39
CA SER A 23 -19.78 30.12 1.83
C SER A 23 -20.75 30.34 0.69
N GLY A 24 -22.02 30.28 0.95
CA GLY A 24 -23.24 30.37 0.12
C GLY A 24 -23.22 30.93 -1.31
N PHE A 25 -22.15 31.54 -1.78
CA PHE A 25 -22.01 32.11 -3.11
C PHE A 25 -20.66 31.72 -3.72
N GLY A 26 -20.62 30.75 -4.64
CA GLY A 26 -19.45 30.34 -5.40
C GLY A 26 -19.67 29.01 -6.14
N ALA A 27 -18.97 28.80 -7.25
CA ALA A 27 -18.94 27.51 -7.95
C ALA A 27 -18.33 26.44 -7.03
N ALA A 28 -18.91 25.23 -6.99
CA ALA A 28 -18.30 24.10 -6.30
C ALA A 28 -16.91 23.85 -6.90
N ARG A 29 -15.87 23.80 -6.07
CA ARG A 29 -14.52 23.46 -6.51
C ARG A 29 -14.44 21.97 -6.74
N GLU A 30 -14.02 21.56 -7.91
CA GLU A 30 -13.75 20.16 -8.22
C GLU A 30 -12.24 19.90 -8.14
N ILE A 31 -11.87 18.77 -7.53
CA ILE A 31 -10.50 18.28 -7.48
C ILE A 31 -10.46 16.91 -8.15
N THR A 32 -9.77 16.82 -9.27
CA THR A 32 -9.51 15.54 -9.94
C THR A 32 -8.33 14.87 -9.25
N ALA A 33 -8.61 13.80 -8.52
CA ALA A 33 -7.60 13.03 -7.78
C ALA A 33 -6.97 11.92 -8.65
N LEU A 34 -7.75 11.36 -9.61
CA LEU A 34 -7.28 10.39 -10.60
C LEU A 34 -7.83 10.76 -11.96
N ASP A 35 -7.01 10.64 -13.00
CA ASP A 35 -7.34 11.04 -14.36
C ASP A 35 -6.78 10.01 -15.36
N GLY A 36 -7.61 9.01 -15.71
CA GLY A 36 -7.32 8.01 -16.73
C GLY A 36 -6.22 7.02 -16.34
N VAL A 37 -6.06 6.68 -15.05
CA VAL A 37 -5.01 5.78 -14.57
C VAL A 37 -5.23 4.37 -15.12
N THR A 38 -4.19 3.82 -15.78
CA THR A 38 -4.19 2.46 -16.34
C THR A 38 -2.91 1.75 -15.93
N LEU A 39 -3.05 0.60 -15.25
CA LEU A 39 -1.94 -0.28 -14.87
C LEU A 39 -2.42 -1.72 -14.64
N SER A 40 -1.48 -2.65 -14.57
CA SER A 40 -1.75 -4.05 -14.23
C SER A 40 -0.73 -4.59 -13.25
N VAL A 41 -1.17 -5.46 -12.33
CA VAL A 41 -0.32 -6.18 -11.37
C VAL A 41 -0.47 -7.67 -11.60
N ARG A 42 0.64 -8.39 -11.74
CA ARG A 42 0.67 -9.83 -11.97
C ARG A 42 0.58 -10.58 -10.64
N ARG A 43 0.19 -11.85 -10.69
CA ARG A 43 0.21 -12.73 -9.50
C ARG A 43 1.64 -12.90 -8.98
N GLY A 44 1.79 -12.80 -7.66
CA GLY A 44 3.10 -12.91 -7.00
C GLY A 44 4.03 -11.71 -7.19
N GLU A 45 3.63 -10.69 -7.96
CA GLU A 45 4.42 -9.48 -8.21
C GLU A 45 4.38 -8.50 -7.05
N SER A 46 5.48 -7.81 -6.78
CA SER A 46 5.53 -6.57 -6.00
C SER A 46 5.50 -5.38 -6.96
N PHE A 47 4.36 -4.69 -7.03
CA PHE A 47 4.18 -3.52 -7.90
C PHE A 47 4.19 -2.24 -7.09
N GLY A 48 5.12 -1.32 -7.41
CA GLY A 48 5.25 -0.03 -6.76
C GLY A 48 4.34 1.05 -7.38
N LEU A 49 3.65 1.83 -6.56
CA LEU A 49 2.97 3.06 -6.97
C LEU A 49 3.59 4.24 -6.22
N VAL A 50 4.35 5.05 -6.93
CA VAL A 50 5.14 6.14 -6.35
C VAL A 50 4.61 7.50 -6.79
N GLY A 51 4.72 8.49 -5.92
CA GLY A 51 4.37 9.87 -6.21
C GLY A 51 4.36 10.73 -4.95
N GLU A 52 4.37 12.03 -5.11
CA GLU A 52 4.32 12.99 -4.00
C GLU A 52 3.03 12.90 -3.19
N SER A 53 3.02 13.54 -2.02
CA SER A 53 1.79 13.69 -1.23
C SER A 53 0.73 14.43 -2.06
N GLY A 54 -0.52 13.93 -2.05
CA GLY A 54 -1.59 14.49 -2.85
C GLY A 54 -1.60 14.08 -4.33
N SER A 55 -0.71 13.21 -4.80
CA SER A 55 -0.70 12.74 -6.20
C SER A 55 -1.89 11.85 -6.59
N GLY A 56 -2.63 11.30 -5.59
CA GLY A 56 -3.79 10.44 -5.80
C GLY A 56 -3.62 8.98 -5.33
N LYS A 57 -2.46 8.58 -4.78
CA LYS A 57 -2.15 7.20 -4.37
C LYS A 57 -3.19 6.56 -3.44
N SER A 58 -3.55 7.25 -2.36
CA SER A 58 -4.55 6.72 -1.41
C SER A 58 -5.96 6.68 -2.02
N THR A 59 -6.30 7.59 -2.93
CA THR A 59 -7.56 7.51 -3.69
C THR A 59 -7.55 6.30 -4.62
N PHE A 60 -6.43 6.03 -5.28
CA PHE A 60 -6.24 4.84 -6.10
C PHE A 60 -6.43 3.56 -5.27
N ALA A 61 -5.75 3.44 -4.13
CA ALA A 61 -5.89 2.30 -3.22
C ALA A 61 -7.35 2.07 -2.80
N ARG A 62 -8.07 3.13 -2.41
CA ARG A 62 -9.49 3.04 -2.01
C ARG A 62 -10.39 2.60 -3.15
N CYS A 63 -10.16 3.07 -4.38
CA CYS A 63 -10.90 2.61 -5.56
C CYS A 63 -10.62 1.14 -5.86
N VAL A 64 -9.35 0.70 -5.82
CA VAL A 64 -8.96 -0.69 -6.04
C VAL A 64 -9.63 -1.63 -5.05
N LEU A 65 -9.69 -1.24 -3.78
CA LEU A 65 -10.31 -2.05 -2.70
C LEU A 65 -11.86 -1.93 -2.64
N ALA A 66 -12.49 -1.26 -3.59
CA ALA A 66 -13.91 -0.93 -3.57
C ALA A 66 -14.39 -0.25 -2.28
N LEU A 67 -13.52 0.50 -1.63
CA LEU A 67 -13.87 1.38 -0.51
C LEU A 67 -14.45 2.69 -1.02
N GLU A 68 -14.16 3.05 -2.26
CA GLU A 68 -14.63 4.25 -2.92
C GLU A 68 -14.99 3.96 -4.38
N GLN A 69 -16.11 4.51 -4.85
CA GLN A 69 -16.54 4.38 -6.24
C GLN A 69 -15.73 5.31 -7.15
N PRO A 70 -15.17 4.83 -8.26
CA PRO A 70 -14.56 5.69 -9.26
C PRO A 70 -15.63 6.55 -9.98
N GLY A 71 -15.18 7.64 -10.62
CA GLY A 71 -16.01 8.45 -11.49
C GLY A 71 -16.11 7.87 -12.90
N ALA A 72 -15.03 7.19 -13.36
CA ALA A 72 -14.96 6.48 -14.64
C ALA A 72 -13.86 5.41 -14.58
N GLY A 73 -13.82 4.55 -15.58
CA GLY A 73 -12.86 3.45 -15.70
C GLY A 73 -13.33 2.18 -15.00
N ARG A 74 -12.44 1.17 -14.95
CA ARG A 74 -12.74 -0.16 -14.40
C ARG A 74 -11.60 -0.65 -13.52
N VAL A 75 -11.96 -1.46 -12.53
CA VAL A 75 -11.01 -2.22 -11.69
C VAL A 75 -11.38 -3.69 -11.79
N MET A 76 -10.50 -4.46 -12.40
CA MET A 76 -10.65 -5.91 -12.57
C MET A 76 -9.78 -6.62 -11.55
N PHE A 77 -10.34 -7.52 -10.77
CA PHE A 77 -9.57 -8.39 -9.87
C PHE A 77 -9.92 -9.85 -10.17
N ASP A 78 -8.91 -10.63 -10.56
CA ASP A 78 -9.07 -12.03 -10.93
C ASP A 78 -10.18 -12.23 -11.99
N GLY A 79 -10.22 -11.34 -13.00
CA GLY A 79 -11.20 -11.35 -14.07
C GLY A 79 -12.58 -10.78 -13.73
N ALA A 80 -12.84 -10.38 -12.49
CA ALA A 80 -14.12 -9.80 -12.07
C ALA A 80 -14.03 -8.27 -11.93
N ASP A 81 -15.02 -7.54 -12.49
CA ASP A 81 -15.13 -6.08 -12.26
C ASP A 81 -15.59 -5.81 -10.83
N VAL A 82 -14.67 -5.27 -10.03
CA VAL A 82 -14.84 -5.06 -8.58
C VAL A 82 -16.06 -4.20 -8.25
N HIS A 83 -16.31 -3.18 -9.08
CA HIS A 83 -17.38 -2.21 -8.84
C HIS A 83 -18.73 -2.64 -9.41
N ALA A 84 -18.75 -3.58 -10.35
CA ALA A 84 -19.98 -4.14 -10.91
C ALA A 84 -20.56 -5.28 -10.05
N LEU A 85 -19.77 -5.83 -9.10
CA LEU A 85 -20.20 -6.92 -8.23
C LEU A 85 -21.31 -6.48 -7.25
N PRO A 86 -22.28 -7.36 -6.93
CA PRO A 86 -23.24 -7.12 -5.86
C PRO A 86 -22.51 -7.06 -4.50
N ARG A 87 -23.08 -6.34 -3.53
CA ARG A 87 -22.48 -6.08 -2.20
C ARG A 87 -21.93 -7.34 -1.50
N ARG A 88 -22.63 -8.47 -1.62
CA ARG A 88 -22.18 -9.74 -1.02
C ARG A 88 -20.87 -10.22 -1.67
N ALA A 89 -20.81 -10.25 -2.99
CA ALA A 89 -19.61 -10.65 -3.71
C ALA A 89 -18.44 -9.68 -3.51
N GLN A 90 -18.72 -8.38 -3.43
CA GLN A 90 -17.69 -7.39 -3.05
C GLN A 90 -17.11 -7.66 -1.65
N ARG A 91 -17.96 -8.08 -0.69
CA ARG A 91 -17.50 -8.43 0.67
C ARG A 91 -16.59 -9.67 0.64
N GLU A 92 -16.95 -10.68 -0.14
CA GLU A 92 -16.12 -11.88 -0.31
C GLU A 92 -14.79 -11.54 -1.03
N LEU A 93 -14.85 -10.65 -2.03
CA LEU A 93 -13.66 -10.17 -2.71
C LEU A 93 -12.70 -9.42 -1.77
N ARG A 94 -13.22 -8.56 -0.88
CA ARG A 94 -12.40 -7.84 0.09
C ARG A 94 -11.65 -8.75 1.07
N ALA A 95 -12.13 -9.97 1.32
CA ALA A 95 -11.34 -10.95 2.08
C ALA A 95 -10.08 -11.40 1.34
N ARG A 96 -10.09 -11.37 -0.01
CA ARG A 96 -8.94 -11.68 -0.87
C ARG A 96 -7.98 -10.49 -1.06
N MET A 97 -8.49 -9.27 -0.85
CA MET A 97 -7.77 -8.00 -1.03
C MET A 97 -7.75 -7.28 0.31
N GLN A 98 -6.61 -7.16 0.92
CA GLN A 98 -6.47 -6.53 2.23
C GLN A 98 -5.54 -5.32 2.15
N ILE A 99 -5.55 -4.48 3.18
CA ILE A 99 -4.72 -3.28 3.26
C ILE A 99 -3.96 -3.22 4.58
N VAL A 100 -2.71 -2.81 4.50
CA VAL A 100 -1.91 -2.35 5.63
C VAL A 100 -1.77 -0.84 5.48
N PHE A 101 -2.27 -0.09 6.46
CA PHE A 101 -2.29 1.37 6.45
C PHE A 101 -0.96 1.97 6.91
N GLN A 102 -0.72 3.20 6.52
CA GLN A 102 0.44 4.02 6.85
C GLN A 102 0.67 4.19 8.35
N ASP A 103 -0.38 4.49 9.11
CA ASP A 103 -0.30 4.70 10.56
C ASP A 103 -0.82 3.49 11.33
N PRO A 104 0.09 2.69 11.92
CA PRO A 104 -0.31 1.56 12.74
C PRO A 104 -1.03 1.95 14.02
N TYR A 105 -0.86 3.20 14.51
CA TYR A 105 -1.60 3.71 15.67
C TYR A 105 -3.06 3.94 15.34
N ALA A 106 -3.34 4.58 14.21
CA ALA A 106 -4.72 4.83 13.78
C ALA A 106 -5.42 3.57 13.26
N SER A 107 -4.67 2.59 12.77
CA SER A 107 -5.22 1.37 12.18
C SER A 107 -5.67 0.32 13.20
N LEU A 108 -5.10 0.31 14.40
CA LEU A 108 -5.43 -0.63 15.47
C LEU A 108 -6.31 0.06 16.52
N ASN A 109 -7.46 -0.54 16.84
CA ASN A 109 -8.30 -0.02 17.93
C ASN A 109 -7.57 -0.20 19.27
N PRO A 110 -7.24 0.91 19.99
CA PRO A 110 -6.47 0.84 21.24
C PRO A 110 -7.22 0.15 22.40
N ARG A 111 -8.53 -0.08 22.26
CA ARG A 111 -9.37 -0.76 23.25
C ARG A 111 -9.51 -2.26 23.03
N MET A 112 -8.99 -2.78 21.91
CA MET A 112 -8.99 -4.21 21.59
C MET A 112 -7.65 -4.82 21.96
N SER A 113 -7.68 -6.06 22.47
CA SER A 113 -6.47 -6.86 22.59
C SER A 113 -5.88 -7.18 21.21
N VAL A 114 -4.61 -7.55 21.15
CA VAL A 114 -3.98 -8.01 19.89
C VAL A 114 -4.73 -9.22 19.33
N HIS A 115 -5.17 -10.15 20.20
CA HIS A 115 -6.00 -11.29 19.81
C HIS A 115 -7.25 -10.80 19.05
N ASP A 116 -8.02 -9.90 19.67
CA ASP A 116 -9.28 -9.43 19.09
C ASP A 116 -9.07 -8.67 17.80
N ALA A 117 -8.02 -7.83 17.74
CA ALA A 117 -7.67 -7.08 16.53
C ALA A 117 -7.29 -8.00 15.36
N VAL A 118 -6.56 -9.11 15.61
CA VAL A 118 -6.16 -10.07 14.58
C VAL A 118 -7.33 -10.98 14.18
N VAL A 119 -8.22 -11.33 15.12
CA VAL A 119 -9.37 -12.20 14.87
C VAL A 119 -10.54 -11.46 14.21
N GLU A 120 -10.69 -10.15 14.40
CA GLU A 120 -11.79 -9.34 13.88
C GLU A 120 -12.06 -9.56 12.37
N PRO A 121 -11.06 -9.53 11.45
CA PRO A 121 -11.30 -9.79 10.04
C PRO A 121 -11.90 -11.17 9.77
N MET A 122 -11.50 -12.19 10.55
CA MET A 122 -12.06 -13.54 10.42
C MET A 122 -13.54 -13.57 10.79
N LEU A 123 -13.95 -12.76 11.80
CA LEU A 123 -15.36 -12.62 12.19
C LEU A 123 -16.18 -11.92 11.12
N ILE A 124 -15.62 -10.87 10.51
CA ILE A 124 -16.27 -10.11 9.46
C ILE A 124 -16.43 -10.94 8.18
N HIS A 125 -15.44 -11.79 7.84
CA HIS A 125 -15.37 -12.57 6.61
C HIS A 125 -15.50 -14.08 6.86
N LEU A 126 -16.42 -14.51 7.73
CA LEU A 126 -16.58 -15.90 8.18
C LEU A 126 -16.61 -16.96 7.07
N ALA A 127 -17.13 -16.60 5.89
CA ALA A 127 -17.25 -17.53 4.77
C ALA A 127 -15.87 -17.96 4.20
N ARG A 128 -14.82 -17.13 4.37
CA ARG A 128 -13.50 -17.36 3.80
C ARG A 128 -12.38 -17.53 4.83
N ALA A 129 -12.62 -17.23 6.11
CA ALA A 129 -11.60 -17.40 7.13
C ALA A 129 -11.17 -18.87 7.23
N PRO A 130 -9.86 -19.18 7.15
CA PRO A 130 -9.35 -20.56 7.18
C PRO A 130 -9.73 -21.31 8.45
N ALA A 131 -9.90 -20.59 9.58
CA ALA A 131 -10.32 -21.13 10.85
C ALA A 131 -11.79 -20.77 11.11
N ARG A 132 -12.68 -21.74 10.97
CA ARG A 132 -14.04 -21.65 11.49
C ARG A 132 -13.98 -21.51 13.03
N VAL A 133 -15.02 -21.04 13.66
CA VAL A 133 -15.19 -20.62 15.06
C VAL A 133 -14.31 -21.29 16.13
N ALA A 134 -14.00 -22.58 16.00
CA ALA A 134 -13.01 -23.31 16.79
C ALA A 134 -11.63 -23.19 16.09
N GLY A 135 -10.62 -22.65 16.76
CA GLY A 135 -9.25 -22.51 16.21
C GLY A 135 -8.83 -21.09 15.81
N ARG A 136 -9.65 -20.06 16.10
CA ARG A 136 -9.26 -18.67 15.82
C ARG A 136 -8.05 -18.22 16.65
N THR A 137 -7.99 -18.67 17.89
CA THR A 137 -6.83 -18.38 18.75
C THR A 137 -5.58 -19.04 18.20
N ASP A 138 -5.66 -20.30 17.74
CA ASP A 138 -4.52 -20.99 17.12
C ASP A 138 -4.08 -20.27 15.85
N ARG A 139 -5.03 -19.81 15.03
CA ARG A 139 -4.73 -19.00 13.86
C ARG A 139 -4.09 -17.66 14.21
N ALA A 140 -4.55 -17.00 15.27
CA ALA A 140 -3.93 -15.76 15.75
C ALA A 140 -2.50 -16.00 16.25
N VAL A 141 -2.24 -17.11 16.96
CA VAL A 141 -0.88 -17.53 17.36
C VAL A 141 -0.01 -17.74 16.14
N GLU A 142 -0.49 -18.48 15.14
CA GLU A 142 0.23 -18.71 13.88
C GLU A 142 0.58 -17.40 13.18
N LEU A 143 -0.39 -16.48 13.04
CA LEU A 143 -0.20 -15.19 12.41
C LEU A 143 0.82 -14.31 13.15
N LEU A 144 0.77 -14.30 14.50
CA LEU A 144 1.78 -13.58 15.28
C LEU A 144 3.17 -14.19 15.07
N SER A 145 3.28 -15.51 15.05
CA SER A 145 4.54 -16.19 14.79
C SER A 145 5.10 -15.88 13.41
N LEU A 146 4.24 -15.80 12.38
CA LEU A 146 4.60 -15.41 11.01
C LEU A 146 5.23 -14.02 10.94
N VAL A 147 4.78 -13.08 11.79
CA VAL A 147 5.34 -11.72 11.84
C VAL A 147 6.42 -11.54 12.91
N GLY A 148 6.92 -12.64 13.51
CA GLY A 148 8.00 -12.63 14.50
C GLY A 148 7.58 -12.10 15.87
N LEU A 149 6.31 -12.23 16.22
CA LEU A 149 5.79 -11.93 17.56
C LEU A 149 5.50 -13.21 18.34
N ARG A 150 5.50 -13.11 19.69
CA ARG A 150 5.29 -14.27 20.58
C ARG A 150 3.79 -14.47 20.88
N PRO A 151 3.35 -15.71 21.18
CA PRO A 151 1.97 -16.00 21.58
C PRO A 151 1.48 -15.20 22.79
N GLU A 152 2.36 -14.91 23.76
CA GLU A 152 2.01 -14.13 24.96
C GLU A 152 1.57 -12.70 24.63
N HIS A 153 1.92 -12.20 23.45
CA HIS A 153 1.52 -10.88 22.97
C HIS A 153 0.03 -10.78 22.65
N LEU A 154 -0.70 -11.89 22.48
CA LEU A 154 -2.13 -11.90 22.16
C LEU A 154 -2.99 -11.16 23.19
N HIS A 155 -2.61 -11.23 24.48
CA HIS A 155 -3.39 -10.65 25.57
C HIS A 155 -3.06 -9.18 25.84
N ARG A 156 -2.05 -8.63 25.16
CA ARG A 156 -1.64 -7.24 25.30
C ARG A 156 -2.47 -6.32 24.41
N PHE A 157 -2.38 -5.01 24.73
CA PHE A 157 -3.03 -3.96 23.97
C PHE A 157 -2.04 -3.22 23.07
N PRO A 158 -2.49 -2.63 21.94
CA PRO A 158 -1.60 -1.95 21.00
C PRO A 158 -0.67 -0.89 21.62
N HIS A 159 -1.10 -0.19 22.66
CA HIS A 159 -0.28 0.85 23.33
C HIS A 159 0.94 0.29 24.07
N GLU A 160 1.01 -1.02 24.31
CA GLU A 160 2.14 -1.70 24.98
C GLU A 160 3.28 -2.11 24.02
N PHE A 161 3.15 -1.76 22.72
CA PHE A 161 4.09 -2.17 21.68
C PHE A 161 4.82 -0.98 21.07
N SER A 162 6.04 -1.23 20.57
CA SER A 162 6.76 -0.27 19.73
C SER A 162 6.07 -0.06 18.38
N GLY A 163 6.42 1.00 17.65
CA GLY A 163 5.88 1.29 16.32
C GLY A 163 6.04 0.10 15.36
N GLY A 164 7.24 -0.48 15.29
CA GLY A 164 7.50 -1.64 14.43
C GLY A 164 6.74 -2.91 14.85
N GLN A 165 6.54 -3.12 16.13
CA GLN A 165 5.70 -4.23 16.61
C GLN A 165 4.23 -4.03 16.27
N ARG A 166 3.71 -2.81 16.38
CA ARG A 166 2.33 -2.47 15.93
C ARG A 166 2.17 -2.68 14.43
N GLN A 167 3.16 -2.30 13.63
CA GLN A 167 3.14 -2.57 12.19
C GLN A 167 3.08 -4.06 11.90
N ARG A 168 3.84 -4.88 12.61
CA ARG A 168 3.78 -6.34 12.50
C ARG A 168 2.39 -6.90 12.89
N ILE A 169 1.74 -6.34 13.92
CA ILE A 169 0.35 -6.69 14.30
C ILE A 169 -0.63 -6.30 13.19
N ALA A 170 -0.47 -5.12 12.58
CA ALA A 170 -1.31 -4.68 11.46
C ALA A 170 -1.15 -5.60 10.23
N ILE A 171 0.08 -6.06 9.94
CA ILE A 171 0.35 -7.06 8.90
C ILE A 171 -0.33 -8.40 9.26
N ALA A 172 -0.18 -8.90 10.50
CA ALA A 172 -0.83 -10.14 10.94
C ALA A 172 -2.36 -10.06 10.79
N ARG A 173 -2.96 -8.92 11.16
CA ARG A 173 -4.40 -8.67 10.96
C ARG A 173 -4.79 -8.72 9.48
N ALA A 174 -4.02 -8.12 8.60
CA ALA A 174 -4.30 -8.14 7.16
C ALA A 174 -4.21 -9.57 6.59
N LEU A 175 -3.33 -10.41 7.13
CA LEU A 175 -3.17 -11.81 6.71
C LEU A 175 -4.26 -12.75 7.25
N ALA A 176 -5.11 -12.30 8.17
CA ALA A 176 -6.05 -13.14 8.90
C ALA A 176 -7.02 -13.92 8.00
N CYS A 177 -7.49 -13.31 6.92
CA CYS A 177 -8.41 -13.92 5.95
C CYS A 177 -7.72 -14.76 4.86
N GLY A 178 -6.39 -14.88 4.86
CA GLY A 178 -5.63 -15.54 3.79
C GLY A 178 -5.79 -14.79 2.45
N PRO A 179 -5.42 -13.51 2.39
CA PRO A 179 -5.54 -12.72 1.15
C PRO A 179 -4.58 -13.24 0.07
N GLU A 180 -4.88 -12.89 -1.17
CA GLU A 180 -4.02 -13.11 -2.33
C GLU A 180 -3.31 -11.81 -2.73
N PHE A 181 -3.90 -10.67 -2.31
CA PHE A 181 -3.44 -9.34 -2.66
C PHE A 181 -3.42 -8.42 -1.43
N LEU A 182 -2.30 -7.75 -1.22
CA LEU A 182 -2.14 -6.74 -0.18
C LEU A 182 -1.80 -5.38 -0.78
N VAL A 183 -2.58 -4.38 -0.42
CA VAL A 183 -2.21 -2.98 -0.58
C VAL A 183 -1.39 -2.57 0.65
N LEU A 184 -0.18 -2.12 0.43
CA LEU A 184 0.75 -1.64 1.45
C LEU A 184 0.85 -0.12 1.31
N ASP A 185 0.01 0.62 2.02
CA ASP A 185 -0.05 2.09 1.93
C ASP A 185 0.97 2.71 2.88
N GLU A 186 2.13 3.08 2.36
CA GLU A 186 3.28 3.64 3.08
C GLU A 186 3.66 2.84 4.34
N PRO A 187 3.87 1.52 4.26
CA PRO A 187 3.89 0.62 5.43
C PRO A 187 5.07 0.85 6.39
N THR A 188 6.02 1.70 6.02
CA THR A 188 7.24 1.93 6.80
C THR A 188 7.54 3.41 7.06
N SER A 189 6.72 4.35 6.56
CA SER A 189 7.00 5.79 6.62
C SER A 189 7.06 6.38 8.04
N ALA A 190 6.38 5.74 9.01
CA ALA A 190 6.35 6.18 10.41
C ALA A 190 7.40 5.47 11.30
N LEU A 191 8.32 4.70 10.69
CA LEU A 191 9.31 3.89 11.40
C LEU A 191 10.73 4.43 11.22
N ASP A 192 11.60 4.19 12.21
CA ASP A 192 13.02 4.44 12.05
C ASP A 192 13.66 3.50 11.01
N VAL A 193 14.81 3.91 10.45
CA VAL A 193 15.47 3.22 9.33
C VAL A 193 15.74 1.73 9.64
N SER A 194 16.14 1.41 10.88
CA SER A 194 16.49 0.05 11.26
C SER A 194 15.27 -0.86 11.35
N VAL A 195 14.16 -0.34 11.88
CA VAL A 195 12.88 -1.05 11.98
C VAL A 195 12.22 -1.14 10.60
N GLN A 196 12.35 -0.10 9.76
CA GLN A 196 11.90 -0.12 8.37
C GLN A 196 12.50 -1.31 7.61
N ALA A 197 13.84 -1.50 7.65
CA ALA A 197 14.50 -2.62 7.00
C ALA A 197 13.97 -3.98 7.48
N GLN A 198 13.71 -4.13 8.79
CA GLN A 198 13.14 -5.35 9.34
C GLN A 198 11.72 -5.63 8.84
N VAL A 199 10.88 -4.60 8.69
CA VAL A 199 9.51 -4.75 8.16
C VAL A 199 9.52 -5.08 6.67
N LEU A 200 10.43 -4.48 5.89
CA LEU A 200 10.58 -4.78 4.47
C LEU A 200 11.04 -6.22 4.24
N ASN A 201 12.04 -6.71 5.01
CA ASN A 201 12.48 -8.10 4.95
C ASN A 201 11.34 -9.06 5.33
N LEU A 202 10.56 -8.74 6.38
CA LEU A 202 9.39 -9.52 6.75
C LEU A 202 8.36 -9.60 5.61
N LEU A 203 8.06 -8.49 4.93
CA LEU A 203 7.12 -8.46 3.80
C LEU A 203 7.64 -9.32 2.63
N HIS A 204 8.94 -9.26 2.32
CA HIS A 204 9.56 -10.10 1.31
C HIS A 204 9.45 -11.60 1.64
N ASP A 205 9.74 -11.99 2.89
CA ASP A 205 9.62 -13.37 3.36
C ASP A 205 8.17 -13.86 3.30
N LEU A 206 7.21 -13.02 3.70
CA LEU A 206 5.78 -13.34 3.64
C LEU A 206 5.30 -13.51 2.19
N GLN A 207 5.75 -12.67 1.27
CA GLN A 207 5.43 -12.78 -0.16
C GLN A 207 5.87 -14.13 -0.70
N SER A 208 7.14 -14.49 -0.48
CA SER A 208 7.72 -15.74 -0.96
C SER A 208 7.04 -16.98 -0.36
N ARG A 209 6.73 -16.95 0.96
CA ARG A 209 6.15 -18.08 1.69
C ARG A 209 4.66 -18.29 1.39
N LEU A 210 3.91 -17.22 1.19
CA LEU A 210 2.45 -17.25 1.06
C LEU A 210 1.96 -16.99 -0.37
N GLY A 211 2.86 -16.71 -1.32
CA GLY A 211 2.51 -16.41 -2.72
C GLY A 211 1.73 -15.10 -2.86
N LEU A 212 2.02 -14.09 -2.02
CA LEU A 212 1.27 -12.84 -1.99
C LEU A 212 1.62 -11.95 -3.17
N THR A 213 0.65 -11.19 -3.63
CA THR A 213 0.82 -10.11 -4.61
C THR A 213 0.71 -8.78 -3.88
N TYR A 214 1.63 -7.85 -4.16
CA TYR A 214 1.69 -6.56 -3.49
C TYR A 214 1.40 -5.39 -4.43
N LEU A 215 0.60 -4.44 -3.96
CA LEU A 215 0.60 -3.07 -4.42
C LEU A 215 1.27 -2.22 -3.33
N PHE A 216 2.53 -1.87 -3.55
CA PHE A 216 3.35 -1.12 -2.62
C PHE A 216 3.28 0.37 -2.93
N ILE A 217 2.60 1.13 -2.08
CA ILE A 217 2.47 2.58 -2.22
C ILE A 217 3.53 3.25 -1.36
N SER A 218 4.32 4.13 -1.95
CA SER A 218 5.36 4.86 -1.26
C SER A 218 5.65 6.21 -1.92
N HIS A 219 6.22 7.13 -1.15
CA HIS A 219 6.89 8.31 -1.67
C HIS A 219 8.41 8.14 -1.68
N ASP A 220 8.93 7.06 -1.09
CA ASP A 220 10.36 6.74 -1.03
C ASP A 220 10.76 5.78 -2.16
N LEU A 221 11.44 6.34 -3.16
CA LEU A 221 11.94 5.58 -4.31
C LEU A 221 13.00 4.54 -3.94
N ALA A 222 13.84 4.80 -2.92
CA ALA A 222 14.87 3.86 -2.51
C ALA A 222 14.27 2.57 -1.96
N VAL A 223 13.19 2.69 -1.17
CA VAL A 223 12.41 1.55 -0.69
C VAL A 223 11.80 0.78 -1.85
N VAL A 224 11.16 1.47 -2.80
CA VAL A 224 10.50 0.85 -3.96
C VAL A 224 11.50 0.10 -4.83
N ARG A 225 12.70 0.67 -5.05
CA ARG A 225 13.77 -0.02 -5.79
C ARG A 225 14.16 -1.35 -5.17
N HIS A 226 14.15 -1.42 -3.84
CA HIS A 226 14.56 -2.62 -3.11
C HIS A 226 13.48 -3.72 -3.08
N VAL A 227 12.20 -3.33 -3.15
CA VAL A 227 11.07 -4.24 -2.87
C VAL A 227 10.25 -4.58 -4.11
N CYS A 228 10.21 -3.70 -5.13
CA CYS A 228 9.26 -3.82 -6.23
C CYS A 228 9.91 -4.27 -7.53
N ASP A 229 9.25 -5.22 -8.22
CA ASP A 229 9.66 -5.72 -9.54
C ASP A 229 9.39 -4.69 -10.64
N ARG A 230 8.21 -4.05 -10.56
CA ARG A 230 7.76 -3.00 -11.47
C ARG A 230 7.21 -1.82 -10.68
N VAL A 231 7.23 -0.66 -11.30
CA VAL A 231 6.80 0.59 -10.69
C VAL A 231 6.01 1.45 -11.67
N ALA A 232 5.06 2.22 -11.13
CA ALA A 232 4.39 3.31 -11.83
C ALA A 232 4.54 4.61 -11.04
N LEU A 233 4.86 5.68 -11.73
CA LEU A 233 4.95 7.03 -11.17
C LEU A 233 3.64 7.77 -11.38
N LEU A 234 2.99 8.13 -10.28
CA LEU A 234 1.75 8.88 -10.25
C LEU A 234 2.02 10.35 -9.96
N TYR A 235 1.73 11.21 -10.93
CA TYR A 235 1.86 12.64 -10.79
C TYR A 235 0.55 13.35 -11.13
N ARG A 236 0.00 14.12 -10.20
CA ARG A 236 -1.28 14.86 -10.35
C ARG A 236 -2.41 14.02 -10.93
N GLY A 237 -2.57 12.80 -10.40
CA GLY A 237 -3.63 11.88 -10.78
C GLY A 237 -3.39 11.07 -12.04
N ARG A 238 -2.24 11.20 -12.72
CA ARG A 238 -1.90 10.49 -13.96
C ARG A 238 -0.65 9.65 -13.79
N ILE A 239 -0.60 8.48 -14.44
CA ILE A 239 0.65 7.74 -14.59
C ILE A 239 1.49 8.45 -15.66
N VAL A 240 2.68 8.90 -15.26
CA VAL A 240 3.62 9.59 -16.15
C VAL A 240 4.70 8.66 -16.69
N GLU A 241 5.00 7.59 -15.95
CA GLU A 241 5.92 6.54 -16.40
C GLU A 241 5.61 5.25 -15.65
N GLN A 242 5.78 4.09 -16.28
CA GLN A 242 5.67 2.78 -15.65
C GLN A 242 6.53 1.74 -16.38
N GLY A 243 7.07 0.80 -15.63
CA GLY A 243 7.91 -0.26 -16.22
C GLY A 243 8.64 -1.08 -15.15
N PRO A 244 9.59 -1.94 -15.58
CA PRO A 244 10.49 -2.61 -14.65
C PRO A 244 11.25 -1.59 -13.80
N THR A 245 11.40 -1.89 -12.52
CA THR A 245 12.03 -0.97 -11.55
C THR A 245 13.43 -0.56 -12.00
N GLU A 246 14.28 -1.50 -12.36
CA GLU A 246 15.65 -1.21 -12.81
C GLU A 246 15.71 -0.24 -14.02
N ARG A 247 14.79 -0.41 -14.99
CA ARG A 247 14.72 0.49 -16.15
C ARG A 247 14.46 1.92 -15.78
N LEU A 248 13.57 2.15 -14.80
CA LEU A 248 13.26 3.50 -14.35
C LEU A 248 14.46 4.19 -13.69
N TRP A 249 15.35 3.42 -13.03
CA TRP A 249 16.58 3.95 -12.45
C TRP A 249 17.68 4.20 -13.47
N GLU A 250 17.85 3.28 -14.43
CA GLU A 250 18.94 3.36 -15.42
C GLU A 250 18.63 4.33 -16.55
N ALA A 251 17.38 4.39 -17.00
CA ALA A 251 16.95 5.16 -18.16
C ALA A 251 15.56 5.79 -17.96
N PRO A 252 15.41 6.77 -17.02
CA PRO A 252 14.14 7.45 -16.78
C PRO A 252 13.69 8.23 -18.02
N GLU A 253 12.46 7.98 -18.46
CA GLU A 253 11.90 8.57 -19.69
C GLU A 253 11.22 9.91 -19.40
N SER A 254 10.50 10.05 -18.27
CA SER A 254 9.77 11.27 -17.90
C SER A 254 10.65 12.29 -17.17
N ASP A 255 10.35 13.57 -17.35
CA ASP A 255 11.01 14.63 -16.58
C ASP A 255 10.74 14.49 -15.09
N TYR A 256 9.57 13.99 -14.72
CA TYR A 256 9.20 13.73 -13.33
C TYR A 256 10.05 12.63 -12.70
N ALA A 257 10.33 11.52 -13.42
CA ALA A 257 11.22 10.48 -12.96
C ALA A 257 12.64 11.02 -12.74
N ARG A 258 13.16 11.78 -13.72
CA ARG A 258 14.48 12.42 -13.61
C ARG A 258 14.56 13.37 -12.41
N MET A 259 13.54 14.17 -12.18
CA MET A 259 13.45 15.07 -11.02
C MET A 259 13.46 14.31 -9.69
N LEU A 260 12.63 13.26 -9.58
CA LEU A 260 12.56 12.45 -8.36
C LEU A 260 13.87 11.73 -8.05
N LEU A 261 14.52 11.16 -9.07
CA LEU A 261 15.82 10.49 -8.90
C LEU A 261 16.93 11.46 -8.53
N ALA A 262 16.94 12.66 -9.10
CA ALA A 262 17.91 13.71 -8.77
C ALA A 262 17.74 14.26 -7.34
N ALA A 263 16.53 14.17 -6.79
CA ALA A 263 16.24 14.60 -5.42
C ALA A 263 16.59 13.53 -4.34
N MET A 264 16.93 12.30 -4.77
CA MET A 264 17.30 11.25 -3.84
C MET A 264 18.63 11.57 -3.16
N PRO A 265 18.73 11.42 -1.82
CA PRO A 265 20.01 11.55 -1.12
C PRO A 265 21.02 10.53 -1.65
N VAL A 266 22.16 11.00 -2.12
CA VAL A 266 23.29 10.12 -2.45
C VAL A 266 23.88 9.61 -1.14
N PRO A 267 24.08 8.31 -0.96
CA PRO A 267 24.67 7.77 0.27
C PRO A 267 26.09 8.25 0.54
N ASP A 268 26.81 8.70 -0.51
CA ASP A 268 28.13 9.28 -0.41
C ASP A 268 28.03 10.81 -0.17
N PRO A 269 28.42 11.31 1.00
CA PRO A 269 28.35 12.73 1.30
C PRO A 269 29.24 13.59 0.39
N ASP A 270 30.26 13.01 -0.26
CA ASP A 270 31.14 13.74 -1.18
C ASP A 270 30.54 13.87 -2.60
N LEU A 271 29.58 13.02 -2.95
CA LEU A 271 28.81 13.06 -4.20
C LEU A 271 27.46 13.81 -4.04
N SER A 272 27.16 14.34 -2.86
CA SER A 272 25.90 15.05 -2.60
C SER A 272 25.80 16.34 -3.44
N PRO A 273 24.74 16.54 -4.22
CA PRO A 273 24.54 17.76 -5.02
C PRO A 273 24.44 19.04 -4.18
N LEU A 274 24.24 18.94 -2.86
CA LEU A 274 24.25 20.07 -1.94
C LEU A 274 25.67 20.65 -1.73
N ARG A 275 26.73 19.88 -2.02
CA ARG A 275 28.14 20.36 -1.95
C ARG A 275 28.65 20.96 -3.26
N THR A 276 27.96 20.68 -4.38
CA THR A 276 28.38 21.17 -5.71
C THR A 276 27.77 22.52 -6.09
N ALA A 277 26.99 23.17 -5.21
CA ALA A 277 26.54 24.53 -5.43
C ALA A 277 27.71 25.52 -5.25
N PRO A 278 28.19 26.22 -6.29
CA PRO A 278 29.23 27.20 -6.16
C PRO A 278 28.67 28.42 -5.43
N GLY A 279 29.19 28.71 -4.21
CA GLY A 279 29.02 30.01 -3.56
C GLY A 279 28.32 30.02 -2.20
N GLY A 280 28.87 29.29 -1.23
CA GLY A 280 28.72 29.66 0.17
C GLY A 280 29.84 30.59 0.54
N ALA A 281 29.69 31.92 0.38
CA ALA A 281 30.59 32.89 0.90
C ALA A 281 30.65 32.76 2.44
N THR A 282 31.80 32.41 2.96
CA THR A 282 32.14 32.61 4.37
C THR A 282 32.02 34.08 4.69
N ALA A 283 31.02 34.46 5.48
CA ALA A 283 31.01 35.77 6.12
C ALA A 283 31.99 35.79 7.31
N PRO A 284 32.66 36.92 7.58
CA PRO A 284 33.75 37.07 8.54
C PRO A 284 33.33 36.94 10.00
#